data_5ad509d467d2b906461b6b236aabf342
#
_entry.id   5ad509d467d2b906461b6b236aabf342
#
_cell.length_a   1.000
_cell.length_b   1.000
_cell.length_c   1.000
_cell.angle_alpha   90.00
_cell.angle_beta   90.00
_cell.angle_gamma   90.00
#
_symmetry.space_group_name_H-M   'P 1'
#
loop_
_entity.id
_entity.type
_entity.pdbx_description
1 polymer ?
#
loop_
_entity_poly.entity_id
_entity_poly.type
_entity_poly.pdbx_seq_one_letter_code
_entity_poly.pdbx_strand_id
1 'polypeptide(L)'
;RAIALRNNGVTLVLVTIDSVGIFQNDFIAVRESVSKDLGINHILFSSSHTHETPDTMKIWSGPTPIFGYDERYMDMVREKTRAAVERAVLSMRPAEMECTTVEIAPEGFVNDSRKPVVMDNTMYLMRFTKKGSDDTIATFVNWGNHPEALGGKNGMITSDFPHWLREGVEKGVPAPNGVEGFGGMCLFFQGQVGGLMTQLHTTVPHRDGQQSFSEASFEKAQALGENLAIVACNALRSDRVWKNENPRLAVSARTIRVPVTGAYKYAMMLGLIHEGYKIFQGARTELNVIRIGGVLLLSVPGEIYPEIVEGGVEALPGRDYEIEPVEVPPLRDEMERKARMALVIGLANDQIGYMVPKTQWDVKAPFIYDGEAQYGEENSGGPDVAPTIHRESLKLLEEMNGVFPEPEPGDGTAPKPAAAR
;
A
#
# COMPACT_ATOMS: atom_id res chain seq x y z
N ARG A 1 4.21 12.26 -5.21
CA ARG A 1 5.63 12.01 -5.45
C ARG A 1 5.81 10.88 -6.46
N ALA A 2 6.90 10.86 -7.23
CA ALA A 2 7.14 9.82 -8.24
C ALA A 2 8.64 9.49 -8.35
N ILE A 3 8.93 8.20 -8.60
CA ILE A 3 10.26 7.71 -8.97
C ILE A 3 10.17 6.95 -10.29
N ALA A 4 11.10 7.20 -11.21
CA ALA A 4 11.21 6.48 -12.47
C ALA A 4 12.44 5.59 -12.47
N LEU A 5 12.27 4.35 -12.89
CA LEU A 5 13.31 3.35 -13.02
C LEU A 5 13.41 2.91 -14.49
N ARG A 6 14.62 2.82 -15.04
CA ARG A 6 14.83 2.30 -16.39
C ARG A 6 15.97 1.30 -16.41
N ASN A 7 15.69 0.10 -16.84
CA ASN A 7 16.68 -0.93 -17.10
C ASN A 7 16.14 -1.93 -18.14
N ASN A 8 17.04 -2.67 -18.81
CA ASN A 8 16.71 -3.72 -19.78
C ASN A 8 15.57 -3.38 -20.77
N GLY A 9 15.50 -2.12 -21.23
CA GLY A 9 14.48 -1.65 -22.16
C GLY A 9 13.11 -1.35 -21.55
N VAL A 10 12.96 -1.53 -20.22
CA VAL A 10 11.72 -1.23 -19.49
C VAL A 10 11.87 0.08 -18.72
N THR A 11 10.88 0.96 -18.83
CA THR A 11 10.72 2.16 -18.02
C THR A 11 9.48 2.01 -17.14
N LEU A 12 9.68 1.97 -15.83
CA LEU A 12 8.67 1.86 -14.80
C LEU A 12 8.61 3.17 -14.01
N VAL A 13 7.41 3.67 -13.72
CA VAL A 13 7.22 4.79 -12.78
C VAL A 13 6.35 4.33 -11.62
N LEU A 14 6.81 4.57 -10.40
CA LEU A 14 6.06 4.35 -9.17
C LEU A 14 5.64 5.70 -8.60
N VAL A 15 4.36 5.87 -8.33
CA VAL A 15 3.76 7.13 -7.88
C VAL A 15 2.99 6.91 -6.59
N THR A 16 3.23 7.75 -5.60
CA THR A 16 2.42 7.80 -4.39
C THR A 16 1.73 9.16 -4.30
N ILE A 17 0.45 9.15 -3.91
CA ILE A 17 -0.41 10.33 -3.83
C ILE A 17 -0.99 10.39 -2.41
N ASP A 18 -0.90 11.53 -1.77
CA ASP A 18 -1.57 11.75 -0.49
C ASP A 18 -3.06 11.95 -0.75
N SER A 19 -3.82 10.88 -0.58
CA SER A 19 -5.28 10.81 -0.74
C SER A 19 -5.79 9.56 -0.03
N VAL A 20 -7.07 9.55 0.32
CA VAL A 20 -7.70 8.37 0.94
C VAL A 20 -7.83 7.20 -0.04
N GLY A 21 -8.02 7.48 -1.31
CA GLY A 21 -8.10 6.54 -2.42
C GLY A 21 -8.45 7.27 -3.70
N ILE A 22 -8.14 6.71 -4.84
CA ILE A 22 -8.49 7.28 -6.16
C ILE A 22 -8.96 6.14 -7.05
N PHE A 23 -10.07 6.32 -7.74
CA PHE A 23 -10.61 5.33 -8.66
C PHE A 23 -9.78 5.19 -9.94
N GLN A 24 -9.79 3.99 -10.51
CA GLN A 24 -9.00 3.62 -11.68
C GLN A 24 -9.15 4.59 -12.86
N ASN A 25 -10.32 5.17 -13.06
CA ASN A 25 -10.57 6.07 -14.19
C ASN A 25 -9.70 7.33 -14.17
N ASP A 26 -9.44 7.89 -12.99
CA ASP A 26 -8.54 9.03 -12.85
C ASP A 26 -7.09 8.64 -13.19
N PHE A 27 -6.67 7.46 -12.78
CA PHE A 27 -5.35 6.94 -13.14
C PHE A 27 -5.22 6.63 -14.63
N ILE A 28 -6.28 6.13 -15.27
CA ILE A 28 -6.33 5.97 -16.73
C ILE A 28 -6.17 7.33 -17.41
N ALA A 29 -6.92 8.35 -16.96
CA ALA A 29 -6.81 9.71 -17.50
C ALA A 29 -5.41 10.29 -17.36
N VAL A 30 -4.75 10.07 -16.22
CA VAL A 30 -3.34 10.47 -16.04
C VAL A 30 -2.43 9.73 -17.02
N ARG A 31 -2.54 8.39 -17.14
CA ARG A 31 -1.72 7.60 -18.09
C ARG A 31 -1.89 8.08 -19.54
N GLU A 32 -3.10 8.40 -19.92
CA GLU A 32 -3.42 8.90 -21.29
C GLU A 32 -2.87 10.30 -21.56
N SER A 33 -2.76 11.14 -20.51
CA SER A 33 -2.26 12.51 -20.59
C SER A 33 -0.73 12.64 -20.60
N VAL A 34 -0.02 11.60 -20.14
CA VAL A 34 1.46 11.58 -20.13
C VAL A 34 2.00 11.44 -21.54
N SER A 35 3.07 12.20 -21.85
CA SER A 35 3.71 12.15 -23.18
C SER A 35 4.23 10.75 -23.53
N LYS A 36 3.82 10.24 -24.68
CA LYS A 36 4.25 8.94 -25.21
C LYS A 36 5.75 8.92 -25.58
N ASP A 37 6.33 10.08 -25.89
CA ASP A 37 7.76 10.22 -26.23
C ASP A 37 8.69 9.87 -25.06
N LEU A 38 8.16 9.82 -23.83
CA LEU A 38 8.93 9.41 -22.65
C LEU A 38 9.22 7.90 -22.60
N GLY A 39 8.56 7.10 -23.43
CA GLY A 39 8.80 5.67 -23.54
C GLY A 39 8.52 4.91 -22.24
N ILE A 40 7.49 5.30 -21.50
CA ILE A 40 7.08 4.64 -20.25
C ILE A 40 6.32 3.37 -20.59
N ASN A 41 6.77 2.24 -20.04
CA ASN A 41 6.11 0.96 -20.20
C ASN A 41 4.97 0.75 -19.19
N HIS A 42 5.16 1.22 -17.95
CA HIS A 42 4.15 1.09 -16.91
C HIS A 42 4.24 2.22 -15.88
N ILE A 43 3.07 2.61 -15.35
CA ILE A 43 2.95 3.53 -14.23
C ILE A 43 2.08 2.85 -13.17
N LEU A 44 2.65 2.62 -12.00
CA LEU A 44 1.93 2.20 -10.81
C LEU A 44 1.62 3.42 -9.96
N PHE A 45 0.36 3.59 -9.60
CA PHE A 45 -0.09 4.60 -8.64
C PHE A 45 -0.50 3.91 -7.34
N SER A 46 -0.30 4.58 -6.20
CA SER A 46 -0.83 4.16 -4.91
C SER A 46 -1.22 5.39 -4.10
N SER A 47 -2.34 5.32 -3.42
CA SER A 47 -2.74 6.31 -2.41
C SER A 47 -2.06 6.02 -1.09
N SER A 48 -1.63 7.05 -0.35
CA SER A 48 -1.10 6.88 1.01
C SER A 48 -2.18 6.48 2.02
N HIS A 49 -3.43 6.64 1.63
CA HIS A 49 -4.63 6.40 2.44
C HIS A 49 -4.83 7.41 3.57
N THR A 50 -4.26 8.62 3.46
CA THR A 50 -4.54 9.65 4.47
C THR A 50 -6.01 10.06 4.44
N HIS A 51 -6.63 10.06 5.62
CA HIS A 51 -8.03 10.47 5.81
C HIS A 51 -8.19 11.99 5.89
N GLU A 52 -7.11 12.74 5.73
CA GLU A 52 -7.04 14.19 5.96
C GLU A 52 -6.99 14.99 4.65
N THR A 53 -7.61 14.46 3.58
CA THR A 53 -7.67 15.12 2.26
C THR A 53 -9.12 15.30 1.79
N PRO A 54 -9.38 16.17 0.82
CA PRO A 54 -10.70 16.25 0.19
C PRO A 54 -11.13 14.90 -0.40
N ASP A 55 -12.45 14.67 -0.45
CA ASP A 55 -13.01 13.45 -1.03
C ASP A 55 -12.60 13.31 -2.51
N THR A 56 -11.89 12.25 -2.81
CA THR A 56 -11.44 11.86 -4.16
C THR A 56 -12.27 10.74 -4.76
N MET A 57 -13.29 10.23 -4.05
CA MET A 57 -14.04 9.02 -4.41
C MET A 57 -15.54 9.24 -4.49
N LYS A 58 -16.07 10.41 -4.17
CA LYS A 58 -17.52 10.73 -4.15
C LYS A 58 -18.32 9.90 -3.13
N ILE A 59 -17.72 9.48 -2.00
CA ILE A 59 -18.37 8.60 -1.04
C ILE A 59 -18.63 9.22 0.33
N TRP A 60 -17.99 10.34 0.68
CA TRP A 60 -18.15 11.01 1.97
C TRP A 60 -19.08 12.23 1.96
N SER A 61 -19.89 12.37 0.95
CA SER A 61 -20.89 13.43 0.91
C SER A 61 -22.16 12.96 1.61
N GLY A 62 -22.71 13.82 2.46
CA GLY A 62 -23.99 13.59 3.15
C GLY A 62 -25.15 13.38 2.17
N PRO A 63 -26.39 13.20 2.68
CA PRO A 63 -27.57 12.81 1.89
C PRO A 63 -28.07 13.88 0.89
N THR A 64 -27.31 14.92 0.66
CA THR A 64 -27.58 15.93 -0.37
C THR A 64 -26.92 15.51 -1.70
N PRO A 65 -27.52 15.87 -2.86
CA PRO A 65 -26.91 15.58 -4.17
C PRO A 65 -25.62 16.35 -4.44
N ILE A 66 -25.11 17.11 -3.47
CA ILE A 66 -23.84 17.82 -3.53
C ILE A 66 -22.79 16.91 -2.87
N PHE A 67 -22.13 16.11 -3.67
CA PHE A 67 -21.01 15.29 -3.25
C PHE A 67 -19.84 16.20 -2.85
N GLY A 68 -19.12 15.86 -1.78
CA GLY A 68 -17.91 16.57 -1.32
C GLY A 68 -16.72 16.50 -2.29
N TYR A 69 -16.94 15.98 -3.47
CA TYR A 69 -16.02 15.85 -4.58
C TYR A 69 -15.96 17.16 -5.39
N ASP A 70 -14.80 17.78 -5.43
CA ASP A 70 -14.54 18.98 -6.26
C ASP A 70 -13.74 18.59 -7.51
N GLU A 71 -14.36 18.72 -8.68
CA GLU A 71 -13.72 18.39 -9.97
C GLU A 71 -12.46 19.23 -10.22
N ARG A 72 -12.42 20.48 -9.78
CA ARG A 72 -11.23 21.34 -9.90
C ARG A 72 -10.07 20.82 -9.06
N TYR A 73 -10.38 20.25 -7.88
CA TYR A 73 -9.38 19.58 -7.06
C TYR A 73 -8.85 18.34 -7.76
N MET A 74 -9.72 17.52 -8.34
CA MET A 74 -9.31 16.32 -9.08
C MET A 74 -8.56 16.64 -10.36
N ASP A 75 -8.93 17.72 -11.08
CA ASP A 75 -8.14 18.23 -12.22
C ASP A 75 -6.72 18.58 -11.80
N MET A 76 -6.58 19.29 -10.68
CA MET A 76 -5.28 19.60 -10.10
C MET A 76 -4.51 18.33 -9.71
N VAL A 77 -5.15 17.34 -9.09
CA VAL A 77 -4.54 16.05 -8.73
C VAL A 77 -4.03 15.33 -9.97
N ARG A 78 -4.85 15.21 -11.03
CA ARG A 78 -4.47 14.60 -12.31
C ARG A 78 -3.29 15.33 -12.96
N GLU A 79 -3.34 16.67 -13.04
CA GLU A 79 -2.28 17.50 -13.61
C GLU A 79 -0.96 17.38 -12.84
N LYS A 80 -1.00 17.50 -11.50
CA LYS A 80 0.21 17.39 -10.67
C LYS A 80 0.80 15.99 -10.70
N THR A 81 -0.04 14.97 -10.77
CA THR A 81 0.40 13.58 -10.90
C THR A 81 1.10 13.37 -12.25
N ARG A 82 0.51 13.82 -13.37
CA ARG A 82 1.13 13.81 -14.68
C ARG A 82 2.50 14.51 -14.66
N ALA A 83 2.55 15.73 -14.13
CA ALA A 83 3.79 16.50 -14.05
C ALA A 83 4.87 15.82 -13.20
N ALA A 84 4.48 15.13 -12.11
CA ALA A 84 5.41 14.37 -11.29
C ALA A 84 5.98 13.16 -12.05
N VAL A 85 5.15 12.42 -12.79
CA VAL A 85 5.56 11.31 -13.66
C VAL A 85 6.58 11.78 -14.70
N GLU A 86 6.24 12.82 -15.45
CA GLU A 86 7.10 13.36 -16.51
C GLU A 86 8.44 13.85 -15.95
N ARG A 87 8.41 14.60 -14.84
CA ARG A 87 9.62 15.07 -14.15
C ARG A 87 10.50 13.91 -13.69
N ALA A 88 9.91 12.85 -13.12
CA ALA A 88 10.65 11.68 -12.66
C ALA A 88 11.43 11.05 -13.82
N VAL A 89 10.80 10.87 -14.98
CA VAL A 89 11.45 10.29 -16.16
C VAL A 89 12.53 11.21 -16.72
N LEU A 90 12.26 12.51 -16.85
CA LEU A 90 13.21 13.49 -17.39
C LEU A 90 14.41 13.73 -16.49
N SER A 91 14.30 13.44 -15.19
CA SER A 91 15.39 13.62 -14.21
C SER A 91 16.18 12.34 -13.92
N MET A 92 15.90 11.24 -14.61
CA MET A 92 16.64 9.98 -14.41
C MET A 92 18.14 10.14 -14.61
N ARG A 93 18.89 9.43 -13.81
CA ARG A 93 20.36 9.36 -13.85
C ARG A 93 20.85 7.97 -13.46
N PRO A 94 22.08 7.59 -13.77
CA PRO A 94 22.67 6.34 -13.34
C PRO A 94 22.61 6.22 -11.81
N ALA A 95 22.13 5.07 -11.33
CA ALA A 95 21.90 4.85 -9.91
C ALA A 95 22.36 3.46 -9.48
N GLU A 96 22.55 3.30 -8.18
CA GLU A 96 22.69 2.03 -7.48
C GLU A 96 21.46 1.85 -6.59
N MET A 97 21.13 0.61 -6.25
CA MET A 97 19.95 0.28 -5.44
C MET A 97 20.35 -0.59 -4.26
N GLU A 98 19.93 -0.19 -3.09
CA GLU A 98 20.08 -0.89 -1.82
C GLU A 98 18.70 -1.26 -1.29
N CYS A 99 18.59 -2.44 -0.67
CA CYS A 99 17.35 -2.95 -0.13
C CYS A 99 17.56 -3.51 1.27
N THR A 100 16.56 -3.38 2.11
CA THR A 100 16.50 -4.03 3.42
C THR A 100 15.07 -4.12 3.91
N THR A 101 14.85 -4.93 4.94
CA THR A 101 13.59 -5.02 5.68
C THR A 101 13.86 -4.88 7.17
N VAL A 102 12.87 -4.40 7.90
CA VAL A 102 12.91 -4.37 9.37
C VAL A 102 11.53 -4.69 9.92
N GLU A 103 11.49 -5.58 10.91
CA GLU A 103 10.27 -5.83 11.67
C GLU A 103 10.07 -4.72 12.70
N ILE A 104 8.84 -4.25 12.81
CA ILE A 104 8.40 -3.23 13.76
C ILE A 104 7.46 -3.91 14.76
N ALA A 105 7.84 -3.91 16.05
CA ALA A 105 6.89 -4.30 17.08
C ALA A 105 5.67 -3.37 17.03
N PRO A 106 4.43 -3.89 17.01
CA PRO A 106 3.25 -3.06 16.79
C PRO A 106 2.99 -2.05 17.92
N GLU A 107 3.46 -2.34 19.12
CA GLU A 107 3.23 -1.49 20.30
C GLU A 107 3.77 -0.08 20.10
N GLY A 108 2.88 0.90 20.20
CA GLY A 108 3.22 2.31 19.99
C GLY A 108 3.22 2.77 18.52
N PHE A 109 2.98 1.88 17.56
CA PHE A 109 2.93 2.20 16.14
C PHE A 109 1.58 1.92 15.49
N VAL A 110 1.03 0.74 15.71
CA VAL A 110 -0.19 0.27 15.04
C VAL A 110 -0.93 -0.72 15.92
N ASN A 111 -2.23 -0.81 15.75
CA ASN A 111 -3.09 -1.85 16.30
C ASN A 111 -4.03 -2.34 15.22
N ASP A 112 -4.30 -3.64 15.19
CA ASP A 112 -5.37 -4.20 14.39
C ASP A 112 -6.63 -4.30 15.27
N SER A 113 -7.69 -3.63 14.86
CA SER A 113 -8.96 -3.64 15.61
C SER A 113 -9.97 -4.66 15.07
N ARG A 114 -9.65 -5.38 13.99
CA ARG A 114 -10.47 -6.45 13.40
C ARG A 114 -9.89 -7.82 13.78
N LYS A 115 -10.75 -8.74 14.19
CA LYS A 115 -10.36 -10.14 14.44
C LYS A 115 -10.52 -11.01 13.18
N PRO A 116 -9.67 -12.03 12.99
CA PRO A 116 -8.46 -12.31 13.80
C PRO A 116 -7.39 -11.23 13.63
N VAL A 117 -6.55 -11.03 14.64
CA VAL A 117 -5.44 -10.08 14.57
C VAL A 117 -4.31 -10.69 13.74
N VAL A 118 -4.14 -10.22 12.52
CA VAL A 118 -3.03 -10.58 11.63
C VAL A 118 -2.46 -9.30 11.02
N MET A 119 -1.15 -9.09 11.14
CA MET A 119 -0.48 -7.88 10.68
C MET A 119 0.81 -8.23 9.91
N ASP A 120 1.09 -7.50 8.84
CA ASP A 120 2.44 -7.44 8.28
C ASP A 120 3.23 -6.36 9.03
N ASN A 121 4.02 -6.80 9.99
CA ASN A 121 4.85 -5.91 10.81
C ASN A 121 6.13 -5.48 10.11
N THR A 122 6.35 -5.87 8.88
CA THR A 122 7.58 -5.61 8.14
C THR A 122 7.52 -4.28 7.40
N MET A 123 8.51 -3.44 7.64
CA MET A 123 8.78 -2.28 6.79
C MET A 123 9.78 -2.68 5.70
N TYR A 124 9.41 -2.43 4.44
CA TYR A 124 10.23 -2.72 3.26
C TYR A 124 10.86 -1.43 2.75
N LEU A 125 12.17 -1.46 2.52
CA LEU A 125 12.97 -0.29 2.20
C LEU A 125 13.82 -0.50 0.95
N MET A 126 13.78 0.46 0.04
CA MET A 126 14.70 0.55 -1.10
C MET A 126 15.29 1.96 -1.15
N ARG A 127 16.63 2.06 -1.19
CA ARG A 127 17.33 3.32 -1.34
C ARG A 127 18.03 3.35 -2.69
N PHE A 128 17.87 4.43 -3.40
CA PHE A 128 18.52 4.68 -4.71
C PHE A 128 19.52 5.80 -4.54
N THR A 129 20.80 5.50 -4.81
CA THR A 129 21.89 6.46 -4.74
C THR A 129 22.41 6.79 -6.13
N LYS A 130 23.06 7.93 -6.31
CA LYS A 130 23.77 8.22 -7.56
C LYS A 130 24.90 7.20 -7.71
N LYS A 131 25.07 6.67 -8.92
CA LYS A 131 26.12 5.70 -9.19
C LYS A 131 27.50 6.22 -8.79
N GLY A 132 28.19 5.44 -7.96
CA GLY A 132 29.52 5.78 -7.45
C GLY A 132 29.55 6.87 -6.38
N SER A 133 28.42 7.17 -5.76
CA SER A 133 28.28 8.15 -4.67
C SER A 133 27.27 7.64 -3.63
N ASP A 134 27.38 8.12 -2.40
CA ASP A 134 26.37 7.86 -1.36
C ASP A 134 25.21 8.88 -1.39
N ASP A 135 25.20 9.80 -2.35
CA ASP A 135 24.13 10.79 -2.50
C ASP A 135 22.81 10.10 -2.85
N THR A 136 21.83 10.18 -1.96
CA THR A 136 20.51 9.61 -2.18
C THR A 136 19.72 10.37 -3.25
N ILE A 137 19.16 9.64 -4.20
CA ILE A 137 18.19 10.15 -5.17
C ILE A 137 16.79 10.04 -4.57
N ALA A 138 16.46 8.85 -4.10
CA ALA A 138 15.16 8.57 -3.48
C ALA A 138 15.24 7.40 -2.50
N THR A 139 14.33 7.41 -1.53
CA THR A 139 14.07 6.27 -0.62
C THR A 139 12.60 5.87 -0.77
N PHE A 140 12.37 4.60 -1.03
CA PHE A 140 11.06 3.97 -1.04
C PHE A 140 10.82 3.32 0.32
N VAL A 141 9.68 3.60 0.92
CA VAL A 141 9.21 2.99 2.17
C VAL A 141 7.84 2.40 1.93
N ASN A 142 7.65 1.12 2.26
CA ASN A 142 6.35 0.47 2.27
C ASN A 142 6.08 -0.10 3.66
N TRP A 143 4.92 0.23 4.21
CA TRP A 143 4.44 -0.26 5.50
C TRP A 143 2.93 -0.06 5.62
N GLY A 144 2.23 -0.95 6.32
CA GLY A 144 0.78 -0.94 6.45
C GLY A 144 0.32 -0.24 7.73
N ASN A 145 -0.35 0.92 7.60
CA ASN A 145 -1.08 1.60 8.68
C ASN A 145 -1.94 2.73 8.11
N HIS A 146 -3.16 2.90 8.60
CA HIS A 146 -4.04 4.01 8.21
C HIS A 146 -3.44 5.35 8.66
N PRO A 147 -3.19 6.32 7.77
CA PRO A 147 -2.80 7.67 8.19
C PRO A 147 -4.02 8.47 8.66
N GLU A 148 -4.35 8.31 9.93
CA GLU A 148 -5.51 8.92 10.61
C GLU A 148 -5.21 9.30 12.08
N ALA A 149 -3.93 9.59 12.39
CA ALA A 149 -3.51 9.98 13.73
C ALA A 149 -4.17 11.28 14.23
N LEU A 150 -4.72 12.07 13.31
CA LEU A 150 -5.47 13.29 13.60
C LEU A 150 -6.95 13.04 13.87
N GLY A 151 -7.46 11.86 13.53
CA GLY A 151 -8.85 11.44 13.76
C GLY A 151 -9.89 12.31 13.05
N GLY A 152 -11.14 11.87 13.07
CA GLY A 152 -12.24 12.44 12.28
C GLY A 152 -12.69 13.87 12.66
N LYS A 153 -12.04 14.53 13.62
CA LYS A 153 -12.34 15.93 13.99
C LYS A 153 -11.38 16.95 13.37
N ASN A 154 -10.33 16.49 12.69
CA ASN A 154 -9.41 17.40 12.03
C ASN A 154 -10.06 18.00 10.78
N GLY A 155 -9.96 19.32 10.63
CA GLY A 155 -10.43 20.06 9.45
C GLY A 155 -9.30 20.58 8.54
N MET A 156 -8.06 20.15 8.79
CA MET A 156 -6.87 20.57 8.04
C MET A 156 -6.47 19.52 7.02
N ILE A 157 -6.13 19.93 5.80
CA ILE A 157 -5.57 19.02 4.78
C ILE A 157 -4.13 18.72 5.17
N THR A 158 -3.82 17.41 5.31
CA THR A 158 -2.48 16.93 5.67
C THR A 158 -2.26 15.52 5.17
N SER A 159 -1.02 15.09 5.05
CA SER A 159 -0.66 13.69 4.79
C SER A 159 -0.47 12.85 6.06
N ASP A 160 -0.84 13.38 7.24
CA ASP A 160 -0.71 12.71 8.53
C ASP A 160 0.73 12.23 8.82
N PHE A 161 0.94 11.12 9.54
CA PHE A 161 2.28 10.61 9.88
C PHE A 161 3.21 10.38 8.67
N PRO A 162 2.75 10.04 7.46
CA PRO A 162 3.63 9.93 6.29
C PRO A 162 4.40 11.22 5.96
N HIS A 163 3.88 12.39 6.32
CA HIS A 163 4.65 13.64 6.22
C HIS A 163 5.93 13.56 7.05
N TRP A 164 5.79 13.26 8.33
CA TRP A 164 6.89 13.26 9.28
C TRP A 164 7.89 12.12 9.04
N LEU A 165 7.39 10.95 8.60
CA LEU A 165 8.22 9.85 8.14
C LEU A 165 9.13 10.30 6.98
N ARG A 166 8.55 10.92 5.95
CA ARG A 166 9.29 11.38 4.78
C ARG A 166 10.30 12.47 5.13
N GLU A 167 9.87 13.48 5.91
CA GLU A 167 10.75 14.55 6.39
C GLU A 167 11.93 13.98 7.21
N GLY A 168 11.65 13.03 8.10
CA GLY A 168 12.68 12.41 8.93
C GLY A 168 13.68 11.57 8.11
N VAL A 169 13.24 10.85 7.09
CA VAL A 169 14.13 10.11 6.19
C VAL A 169 14.95 11.07 5.30
N GLU A 170 14.35 12.15 4.83
CA GLU A 170 14.99 13.14 3.97
C GLU A 170 15.96 14.05 4.73
N LYS A 171 15.52 14.63 5.85
CA LYS A 171 16.24 15.70 6.57
C LYS A 171 16.85 15.26 7.90
N GLY A 172 16.40 14.10 8.40
CA GLY A 172 16.74 13.62 9.73
C GLY A 172 15.70 13.97 10.77
N VAL A 173 15.81 13.30 11.92
CA VAL A 173 15.02 13.55 13.12
C VAL A 173 15.96 14.16 14.18
N PRO A 174 15.59 15.30 14.80
CA PRO A 174 16.50 15.96 15.75
C PRO A 174 16.68 15.19 17.07
N ALA A 175 17.71 15.55 17.84
CA ALA A 175 17.92 15.06 19.21
C ALA A 175 16.75 15.46 20.14
N PRO A 176 16.47 14.71 21.23
CA PRO A 176 17.16 13.50 21.65
C PRO A 176 16.74 12.25 20.83
N ASN A 177 17.57 11.22 20.82
CA ASN A 177 17.32 9.94 20.13
C ASN A 177 16.97 10.10 18.65
N GLY A 178 17.46 11.15 18.00
CA GLY A 178 17.23 11.42 16.59
C GLY A 178 18.15 10.61 15.67
N VAL A 179 18.03 10.85 14.39
CA VAL A 179 18.83 10.21 13.34
C VAL A 179 19.13 11.19 12.22
N GLU A 180 20.28 11.10 11.59
CA GLU A 180 20.58 11.84 10.37
C GLU A 180 19.72 11.33 9.20
N GLY A 181 19.27 12.24 8.35
CA GLY A 181 18.55 11.89 7.12
C GLY A 181 19.52 11.44 6.02
N PHE A 182 18.95 10.88 4.98
CA PHE A 182 19.68 10.43 3.80
C PHE A 182 19.69 11.46 2.66
N GLY A 183 18.90 12.53 2.77
CA GLY A 183 18.64 13.42 1.64
C GLY A 183 17.74 12.77 0.59
N GLY A 184 17.73 13.37 -0.60
CA GLY A 184 16.90 12.89 -1.71
C GLY A 184 15.40 13.09 -1.45
N MET A 185 14.59 12.24 -2.05
CA MET A 185 13.13 12.26 -1.90
C MET A 185 12.65 10.94 -1.32
N CYS A 186 11.91 10.97 -0.22
CA CYS A 186 11.26 9.79 0.35
C CYS A 186 9.85 9.61 -0.21
N LEU A 187 9.50 8.39 -0.61
CA LEU A 187 8.17 7.97 -1.04
C LEU A 187 7.63 6.96 -0.05
N PHE A 188 6.42 7.21 0.47
CA PHE A 188 5.69 6.26 1.30
C PHE A 188 4.63 5.58 0.44
N PHE A 189 4.63 4.27 0.42
CA PHE A 189 3.63 3.41 -0.22
C PHE A 189 2.88 2.63 0.84
N GLN A 190 1.56 2.64 0.74
CA GLN A 190 0.72 1.89 1.66
C GLN A 190 0.91 0.38 1.49
N GLY A 191 0.95 -0.34 2.61
CA GLY A 191 1.02 -1.79 2.64
C GLY A 191 -0.36 -2.45 2.72
N GLN A 192 -0.43 -3.55 3.46
CA GLN A 192 -1.65 -4.25 3.79
C GLN A 192 -2.34 -3.53 4.95
N VAL A 193 -3.52 -2.97 4.71
CA VAL A 193 -4.24 -2.17 5.72
C VAL A 193 -5.66 -2.67 5.99
N GLY A 194 -6.09 -3.73 5.33
CA GLY A 194 -7.28 -4.48 5.75
C GLY A 194 -7.11 -4.95 7.21
N GLY A 195 -8.17 -5.45 7.85
CA GLY A 195 -8.12 -5.75 9.28
C GLY A 195 -8.27 -4.51 10.18
N LEU A 196 -8.41 -3.30 9.62
CA LEU A 196 -8.51 -2.02 10.32
C LEU A 196 -7.24 -1.67 11.12
N MET A 197 -6.09 -1.79 10.47
CA MET A 197 -4.80 -1.42 11.06
C MET A 197 -4.68 0.09 11.23
N THR A 198 -4.69 0.53 12.48
CA THR A 198 -4.74 1.96 12.84
C THR A 198 -3.93 2.27 14.10
N GLN A 199 -3.49 3.51 14.21
CA GLN A 199 -2.94 4.04 15.46
C GLN A 199 -3.97 4.78 16.32
N LEU A 200 -5.25 4.86 15.92
CA LEU A 200 -6.27 5.61 16.68
C LEU A 200 -6.33 5.20 18.15
N HIS A 201 -6.30 3.90 18.42
CA HIS A 201 -6.39 3.34 19.78
C HIS A 201 -5.01 3.01 20.38
N THR A 202 -3.93 3.50 19.75
CA THR A 202 -2.55 3.25 20.20
C THR A 202 -2.00 4.48 20.90
N THR A 203 -1.31 4.29 22.02
CA THR A 203 -0.52 5.33 22.66
C THR A 203 0.87 5.38 22.00
N VAL A 204 1.15 6.45 21.27
CA VAL A 204 2.41 6.64 20.56
C VAL A 204 3.41 7.31 21.49
N PRO A 205 4.57 6.68 21.80
CA PRO A 205 5.62 7.30 22.61
C PRO A 205 6.33 8.37 21.79
N HIS A 206 6.64 9.49 22.42
CA HIS A 206 7.59 10.44 21.87
C HIS A 206 9.02 9.89 21.99
N ARG A 207 9.88 10.22 21.04
CA ARG A 207 11.26 9.73 20.99
C ARG A 207 12.14 10.10 22.21
N ASP A 208 11.73 11.10 23.01
CA ASP A 208 12.42 11.46 24.24
C ASP A 208 12.21 10.46 25.40
N GLY A 209 11.23 9.57 25.26
CA GLY A 209 10.84 8.59 26.27
C GLY A 209 10.13 9.17 27.49
N GLN A 210 9.79 10.46 27.48
CA GLN A 210 9.14 11.15 28.60
C GLN A 210 7.67 11.47 28.33
N GLN A 211 7.30 11.64 27.06
CA GLN A 211 5.96 11.96 26.63
C GLN A 211 5.37 10.81 25.81
N SER A 212 4.06 10.76 25.77
CA SER A 212 3.30 9.87 24.88
C SER A 212 1.94 10.49 24.53
N PHE A 213 1.40 10.11 23.37
CA PHE A 213 0.18 10.67 22.82
C PHE A 213 -0.84 9.57 22.55
N SER A 214 -1.94 9.55 23.30
CA SER A 214 -3.08 8.63 23.11
C SER A 214 -4.16 9.27 22.24
N GLU A 215 -4.44 10.56 22.49
CA GLU A 215 -5.47 11.29 21.76
C GLU A 215 -5.00 11.71 20.36
N ALA A 216 -5.97 11.80 19.44
CA ALA A 216 -5.74 12.27 18.09
C ALA A 216 -5.19 13.70 18.08
N SER A 217 -4.02 13.89 17.48
CA SER A 217 -3.34 15.19 17.45
C SER A 217 -2.19 15.24 16.43
N PHE A 218 -1.74 16.44 16.09
CA PHE A 218 -0.55 16.65 15.26
C PHE A 218 0.72 16.10 15.93
N GLU A 219 0.81 16.22 17.26
CA GLU A 219 1.92 15.69 18.04
C GLU A 219 1.99 14.16 17.95
N LYS A 220 0.84 13.48 17.95
CA LYS A 220 0.75 12.03 17.75
C LYS A 220 1.21 11.63 16.34
N ALA A 221 0.73 12.33 15.31
CA ALA A 221 1.13 12.10 13.93
C ALA A 221 2.64 12.33 13.73
N GLN A 222 3.17 13.40 14.34
CA GLN A 222 4.61 13.72 14.32
C GLN A 222 5.43 12.63 15.02
N ALA A 223 5.07 12.28 16.24
CA ALA A 223 5.79 11.26 17.01
C ALA A 223 5.83 9.92 16.28
N LEU A 224 4.70 9.49 15.72
CA LEU A 224 4.62 8.26 14.93
C LEU A 224 5.53 8.32 13.70
N GLY A 225 5.44 9.38 12.91
CA GLY A 225 6.24 9.53 11.69
C GLY A 225 7.73 9.64 11.97
N GLU A 226 8.13 10.39 13.01
CA GLU A 226 9.53 10.50 13.44
C GLU A 226 10.09 9.15 13.93
N ASN A 227 9.32 8.40 14.72
CA ASN A 227 9.72 7.07 15.18
C ASN A 227 9.91 6.09 14.01
N LEU A 228 8.99 6.10 13.03
CA LEU A 228 9.11 5.30 11.81
C LEU A 228 10.34 5.72 10.97
N ALA A 229 10.63 7.02 10.89
CA ALA A 229 11.82 7.52 10.20
C ALA A 229 13.12 7.06 10.87
N ILE A 230 13.17 7.05 12.20
CA ILE A 230 14.31 6.52 12.97
C ILE A 230 14.51 5.04 12.66
N VAL A 231 13.42 4.25 12.66
CA VAL A 231 13.47 2.82 12.31
C VAL A 231 13.98 2.62 10.89
N ALA A 232 13.42 3.34 9.90
CA ALA A 232 13.82 3.26 8.50
C ALA A 232 15.29 3.62 8.29
N CYS A 233 15.74 4.73 8.88
CA CYS A 233 17.12 5.20 8.75
C CYS A 233 18.13 4.26 9.41
N ASN A 234 17.80 3.69 10.56
CA ASN A 234 18.66 2.71 11.24
C ASN A 234 18.72 1.40 10.44
N ALA A 235 17.60 0.94 9.88
CA ALA A 235 17.57 -0.25 9.04
C ALA A 235 18.45 -0.08 7.78
N LEU A 236 18.39 1.07 7.12
CA LEU A 236 19.21 1.38 5.94
C LEU A 236 20.71 1.58 6.27
N ARG A 237 21.09 1.69 7.54
CA ARG A 237 22.50 1.73 8.01
C ARG A 237 22.97 0.42 8.57
N SER A 238 22.10 -0.58 8.66
CA SER A 238 22.44 -1.88 9.23
C SER A 238 23.26 -2.75 8.27
N ASP A 239 23.86 -3.80 8.79
CA ASP A 239 24.56 -4.84 8.03
C ASP A 239 23.62 -5.77 7.25
N ARG A 240 22.29 -5.61 7.40
CA ARG A 240 21.28 -6.37 6.67
C ARG A 240 20.98 -5.77 5.28
N VAL A 241 21.50 -4.57 5.00
CA VAL A 241 21.37 -3.94 3.69
C VAL A 241 22.09 -4.76 2.63
N TRP A 242 21.42 -5.02 1.53
CA TRP A 242 22.00 -5.70 0.37
C TRP A 242 21.88 -4.85 -0.88
N LYS A 243 22.90 -4.94 -1.74
CA LYS A 243 22.89 -4.26 -3.04
C LYS A 243 22.13 -5.09 -4.05
N ASN A 244 21.20 -4.43 -4.75
CA ASN A 244 20.47 -5.04 -5.86
C ASN A 244 21.19 -4.58 -7.16
N GLU A 245 22.24 -5.33 -7.52
CA GLU A 245 23.10 -4.97 -8.62
C GLU A 245 22.40 -5.19 -9.96
N ASN A 246 22.39 -4.15 -10.79
CA ASN A 246 21.80 -4.18 -12.15
C ASN A 246 20.38 -4.77 -12.19
N PRO A 247 19.43 -4.27 -11.38
CA PRO A 247 18.10 -4.87 -11.20
C PRO A 247 17.33 -4.84 -12.53
N ARG A 248 17.08 -6.01 -13.11
CA ARG A 248 16.21 -6.14 -14.27
C ARG A 248 14.77 -5.82 -13.89
N LEU A 249 14.08 -5.09 -14.75
CA LEU A 249 12.69 -4.71 -14.55
C LEU A 249 11.76 -5.62 -15.35
N ALA A 250 10.67 -6.05 -14.74
CA ALA A 250 9.55 -6.68 -15.44
C ALA A 250 8.23 -6.28 -14.80
N VAL A 251 7.18 -6.25 -15.61
CA VAL A 251 5.83 -5.92 -15.18
C VAL A 251 4.86 -6.90 -15.84
N SER A 252 4.02 -7.54 -15.03
CA SER A 252 2.80 -8.20 -15.48
C SER A 252 1.62 -7.44 -14.88
N ALA A 253 0.83 -6.80 -15.72
CA ALA A 253 -0.33 -6.01 -15.33
C ALA A 253 -1.59 -6.58 -15.99
N ARG A 254 -2.66 -6.71 -15.21
CA ARG A 254 -3.91 -7.26 -15.71
C ARG A 254 -5.11 -6.46 -15.25
N THR A 255 -5.91 -5.99 -16.19
CA THR A 255 -7.26 -5.54 -15.92
C THR A 255 -8.14 -6.73 -15.62
N ILE A 256 -8.77 -6.75 -14.48
CA ILE A 256 -9.69 -7.79 -14.03
C ILE A 256 -11.08 -7.21 -13.75
N ARG A 257 -12.04 -8.08 -13.49
CA ARG A 257 -13.36 -7.70 -13.01
C ARG A 257 -13.67 -8.45 -11.72
N VAL A 258 -14.15 -7.68 -10.75
CA VAL A 258 -14.55 -8.22 -9.45
C VAL A 258 -16.06 -8.15 -9.30
N PRO A 259 -16.70 -9.21 -8.78
CA PRO A 259 -18.12 -9.17 -8.43
C PRO A 259 -18.34 -8.12 -7.33
N VAL A 260 -19.36 -7.30 -7.49
CA VAL A 260 -19.75 -6.30 -6.48
C VAL A 260 -21.21 -6.52 -6.10
N THR A 261 -21.53 -6.42 -4.82
CA THR A 261 -22.85 -6.63 -4.24
C THR A 261 -23.33 -5.42 -3.44
N GLY A 262 -24.54 -5.49 -2.89
CA GLY A 262 -25.05 -4.46 -1.98
C GLY A 262 -25.22 -3.06 -2.59
N ALA A 263 -25.11 -2.06 -1.74
CA ALA A 263 -25.30 -0.64 -2.10
C ALA A 263 -24.25 -0.16 -3.13
N TYR A 264 -23.01 -0.61 -3.00
CA TYR A 264 -21.94 -0.27 -3.94
C TYR A 264 -22.24 -0.69 -5.37
N LYS A 265 -22.84 -1.87 -5.55
CA LYS A 265 -23.27 -2.33 -6.89
C LYS A 265 -24.24 -1.34 -7.53
N TYR A 266 -25.25 -0.88 -6.79
CA TYR A 266 -26.24 0.06 -7.31
C TYR A 266 -25.64 1.43 -7.58
N ALA A 267 -24.78 1.93 -6.69
CA ALA A 267 -24.09 3.19 -6.89
C ALA A 267 -23.18 3.16 -8.14
N MET A 268 -22.45 2.06 -8.37
CA MET A 268 -21.65 1.85 -9.58
C MET A 268 -22.49 1.68 -10.83
N MET A 269 -23.62 0.98 -10.76
CA MET A 269 -24.56 0.83 -11.91
C MET A 269 -25.15 2.15 -12.35
N LEU A 270 -25.41 3.06 -11.41
CA LEU A 270 -25.93 4.40 -11.67
C LEU A 270 -24.85 5.41 -12.06
N GLY A 271 -23.57 5.00 -12.07
CA GLY A 271 -22.44 5.88 -12.37
C GLY A 271 -22.19 6.95 -11.31
N LEU A 272 -22.67 6.74 -10.09
CA LEU A 272 -22.46 7.68 -8.96
C LEU A 272 -21.03 7.58 -8.43
N ILE A 273 -20.49 6.38 -8.41
CA ILE A 273 -19.10 6.08 -8.02
C ILE A 273 -18.51 5.09 -9.04
N HIS A 274 -17.19 5.04 -9.16
CA HIS A 274 -16.42 4.05 -9.92
C HIS A 274 -16.98 3.68 -11.32
N GLU A 275 -16.63 4.39 -12.35
CA GLU A 275 -17.21 4.29 -13.71
C GLU A 275 -16.88 2.98 -14.48
N GLY A 276 -16.20 2.03 -13.86
CA GLY A 276 -15.77 0.78 -14.51
C GLY A 276 -16.76 -0.40 -14.43
N TYR A 277 -17.97 -0.21 -13.88
CA TYR A 277 -18.93 -1.30 -13.68
C TYR A 277 -19.61 -1.74 -14.98
N LYS A 278 -19.74 -3.04 -15.18
CA LYS A 278 -20.60 -3.64 -16.23
C LYS A 278 -21.55 -4.65 -15.62
N ILE A 279 -22.82 -4.57 -16.04
CA ILE A 279 -23.86 -5.54 -15.62
C ILE A 279 -23.40 -6.95 -15.94
N PHE A 280 -23.57 -7.88 -14.99
CA PHE A 280 -23.14 -9.29 -15.03
C PHE A 280 -21.61 -9.53 -15.05
N GLN A 281 -20.76 -8.49 -15.14
CA GLN A 281 -19.30 -8.65 -15.15
C GLN A 281 -18.63 -8.05 -13.91
N GLY A 282 -19.29 -7.16 -13.18
CA GLY A 282 -18.76 -6.48 -12.00
C GLY A 282 -17.92 -5.23 -12.30
N ALA A 283 -17.24 -4.73 -11.28
CA ALA A 283 -16.35 -3.58 -11.37
C ALA A 283 -15.03 -3.94 -12.05
N ARG A 284 -14.55 -3.05 -12.91
CA ARG A 284 -13.23 -3.16 -13.53
C ARG A 284 -12.17 -2.66 -12.54
N THR A 285 -11.09 -3.38 -12.41
CA THR A 285 -9.93 -2.95 -11.64
C THR A 285 -8.63 -3.53 -12.20
N GLU A 286 -7.49 -3.30 -11.55
CA GLU A 286 -6.17 -3.70 -12.06
C GLU A 286 -5.31 -4.32 -10.96
N LEU A 287 -4.65 -5.44 -11.29
CA LEU A 287 -3.61 -6.06 -10.49
C LEU A 287 -2.28 -5.98 -11.21
N ASN A 288 -1.19 -5.84 -10.47
CA ASN A 288 0.15 -5.85 -11.04
C ASN A 288 1.10 -6.68 -10.19
N VAL A 289 1.97 -7.42 -10.87
CA VAL A 289 3.19 -7.99 -10.30
C VAL A 289 4.37 -7.31 -10.97
N ILE A 290 5.21 -6.68 -10.17
CA ILE A 290 6.35 -5.90 -10.64
C ILE A 290 7.61 -6.50 -10.02
N ARG A 291 8.61 -6.76 -10.87
CA ARG A 291 9.93 -7.18 -10.43
C ARG A 291 10.96 -6.08 -10.63
N ILE A 292 11.79 -5.86 -9.61
CA ILE A 292 12.94 -4.96 -9.65
C ILE A 292 14.15 -5.76 -9.14
N GLY A 293 14.75 -6.55 -10.03
CA GLY A 293 15.81 -7.50 -9.66
C GLY A 293 15.34 -8.51 -8.61
N GLY A 294 15.95 -8.53 -7.44
CA GLY A 294 15.60 -9.41 -6.32
C GLY A 294 14.36 -8.99 -5.53
N VAL A 295 13.68 -7.90 -5.92
CA VAL A 295 12.46 -7.40 -5.27
C VAL A 295 11.23 -7.75 -6.11
N LEU A 296 10.17 -8.23 -5.46
CA LEU A 296 8.85 -8.49 -6.06
C LEU A 296 7.78 -7.69 -5.35
N LEU A 297 7.02 -6.91 -6.10
CA LEU A 297 5.89 -6.13 -5.63
C LEU A 297 4.60 -6.72 -6.21
N LEU A 298 3.64 -7.03 -5.36
CA LEU A 298 2.26 -7.28 -5.74
C LEU A 298 1.46 -6.02 -5.41
N SER A 299 0.74 -5.46 -6.38
CA SER A 299 -0.14 -4.33 -6.13
C SER A 299 -1.59 -4.76 -6.16
N VAL A 300 -2.37 -4.29 -5.20
CA VAL A 300 -3.79 -4.61 -5.04
C VAL A 300 -4.65 -3.34 -4.99
N PRO A 301 -5.87 -3.38 -5.56
CA PRO A 301 -6.68 -2.18 -5.79
C PRO A 301 -7.58 -1.81 -4.59
N GLY A 302 -7.06 -1.83 -3.39
CA GLY A 302 -7.82 -1.52 -2.17
C GLY A 302 -7.13 -2.00 -0.91
N GLU A 303 -7.91 -2.26 0.12
CA GLU A 303 -7.47 -2.58 1.47
C GLU A 303 -7.50 -4.10 1.70
N ILE A 304 -6.40 -4.78 1.35
CA ILE A 304 -6.31 -6.22 1.50
C ILE A 304 -6.11 -6.61 2.97
N TYR A 305 -6.87 -7.60 3.42
CA TYR A 305 -6.71 -8.20 4.74
C TYR A 305 -5.41 -9.01 4.80
N PRO A 306 -4.58 -8.79 5.82
CA PRO A 306 -3.29 -9.47 5.93
C PRO A 306 -3.38 -10.99 5.92
N GLU A 307 -4.45 -11.59 6.41
CA GLU A 307 -4.66 -13.04 6.39
C GLU A 307 -4.60 -13.66 5.00
N ILE A 308 -4.99 -12.89 3.97
CA ILE A 308 -4.94 -13.34 2.56
C ILE A 308 -3.48 -13.44 2.10
N VAL A 309 -2.64 -12.58 2.64
CA VAL A 309 -1.23 -12.47 2.24
C VAL A 309 -0.34 -13.30 3.15
N GLU A 310 -0.45 -13.12 4.46
CA GLU A 310 0.43 -13.75 5.47
C GLU A 310 -0.09 -15.13 5.93
N GLY A 311 -1.35 -15.46 5.62
CA GLY A 311 -2.02 -16.64 6.15
C GLY A 311 -2.80 -16.34 7.42
N GLY A 312 -3.53 -17.35 7.91
CA GLY A 312 -4.37 -17.19 9.09
C GLY A 312 -5.85 -16.95 8.77
N VAL A 313 -6.28 -17.15 7.54
CA VAL A 313 -7.70 -17.09 7.18
C VAL A 313 -8.48 -18.11 8.02
N GLU A 314 -9.45 -17.64 8.80
CA GLU A 314 -10.24 -18.45 9.70
C GLU A 314 -11.53 -18.98 9.04
N ALA A 315 -12.02 -20.11 9.56
CA ALA A 315 -13.28 -20.72 9.18
C ALA A 315 -14.06 -21.15 10.42
N LEU A 316 -14.54 -20.14 11.18
CA LEU A 316 -15.23 -20.38 12.45
C LEU A 316 -16.67 -20.89 12.24
N PRO A 317 -17.21 -21.74 13.15
CA PRO A 317 -18.61 -22.13 13.13
C PRO A 317 -19.55 -20.93 13.28
N GLY A 318 -20.71 -20.94 12.61
CA GLY A 318 -21.69 -19.87 12.66
C GLY A 318 -21.42 -18.68 11.74
N ARG A 319 -20.36 -18.74 10.92
CA ARG A 319 -20.02 -17.74 9.92
C ARG A 319 -21.08 -17.62 8.82
N ASP A 320 -21.10 -16.50 8.13
CA ASP A 320 -22.05 -16.25 7.03
C ASP A 320 -21.92 -17.23 5.86
N TYR A 321 -20.72 -17.76 5.63
CA TYR A 321 -20.38 -18.72 4.57
C TYR A 321 -19.72 -19.97 5.14
N GLU A 322 -20.45 -21.06 5.17
CA GLU A 322 -20.03 -22.39 5.66
C GLU A 322 -19.23 -23.16 4.61
N ILE A 323 -18.09 -22.60 4.22
CA ILE A 323 -17.15 -23.16 3.21
C ILE A 323 -15.75 -23.24 3.78
N GLU A 324 -14.88 -24.05 3.20
CA GLU A 324 -13.45 -24.02 3.52
C GLU A 324 -12.82 -22.72 3.01
N PRO A 325 -11.72 -22.24 3.63
CA PRO A 325 -10.98 -21.09 3.17
C PRO A 325 -10.59 -21.19 1.70
N VAL A 326 -10.89 -20.16 0.92
CA VAL A 326 -10.63 -20.13 -0.52
C VAL A 326 -9.45 -19.23 -0.90
N GLU A 327 -9.01 -18.37 0.02
CA GLU A 327 -7.83 -17.52 -0.12
C GLU A 327 -6.57 -18.24 0.38
N VAL A 328 -6.35 -19.44 -0.19
CA VAL A 328 -5.20 -20.32 0.11
C VAL A 328 -4.55 -20.80 -1.19
N PRO A 329 -3.21 -21.00 -1.23
CA PRO A 329 -2.23 -20.70 -0.17
C PRO A 329 -2.09 -19.20 0.07
N PRO A 330 -1.47 -18.77 1.20
CA PRO A 330 -1.12 -17.36 1.42
C PRO A 330 -0.30 -16.81 0.25
N LEU A 331 -0.59 -15.56 -0.16
CA LEU A 331 0.14 -14.95 -1.28
C LEU A 331 1.63 -14.77 -0.98
N ARG A 332 1.99 -14.55 0.28
CA ARG A 332 3.37 -14.43 0.76
C ARG A 332 4.21 -15.65 0.37
N ASP A 333 3.69 -16.85 0.58
CA ASP A 333 4.39 -18.10 0.26
C ASP A 333 4.77 -18.18 -1.22
N GLU A 334 3.89 -17.71 -2.11
CA GLU A 334 4.17 -17.70 -3.55
C GLU A 334 5.16 -16.59 -3.94
N MET A 335 5.09 -15.46 -3.27
CA MET A 335 5.96 -14.32 -3.55
C MET A 335 7.40 -14.56 -3.08
N GLU A 336 7.58 -15.10 -1.87
CA GLU A 336 8.91 -15.37 -1.27
C GLU A 336 9.68 -16.47 -2.00
N ARG A 337 8.99 -17.44 -2.61
CA ARG A 337 9.65 -18.42 -3.47
C ARG A 337 10.30 -17.81 -4.70
N LYS A 338 9.94 -16.59 -5.07
CA LYS A 338 10.33 -15.93 -6.33
C LYS A 338 11.26 -14.75 -6.15
N ALA A 339 11.41 -14.24 -4.94
CA ALA A 339 12.18 -13.02 -4.70
C ALA A 339 12.85 -13.02 -3.32
N ARG A 340 13.97 -12.31 -3.21
CA ARG A 340 14.65 -12.09 -1.94
C ARG A 340 13.87 -11.16 -1.01
N MET A 341 13.14 -10.19 -1.57
CA MET A 341 12.25 -9.29 -0.86
C MET A 341 10.91 -9.24 -1.61
N ALA A 342 9.83 -9.56 -0.92
CA ALA A 342 8.48 -9.58 -1.46
C ALA A 342 7.58 -8.66 -0.63
N LEU A 343 6.85 -7.76 -1.28
CA LEU A 343 6.00 -6.79 -0.59
C LEU A 343 4.68 -6.54 -1.34
N VAL A 344 3.67 -6.09 -0.60
CA VAL A 344 2.37 -5.72 -1.15
C VAL A 344 2.19 -4.21 -1.10
N ILE A 345 1.72 -3.64 -2.21
CA ILE A 345 1.28 -2.24 -2.27
C ILE A 345 -0.24 -2.22 -2.34
N GLY A 346 -0.87 -1.70 -1.31
CA GLY A 346 -2.31 -1.48 -1.24
C GLY A 346 -2.75 -0.21 -1.96
N LEU A 347 -4.07 -0.04 -2.13
CA LEU A 347 -4.70 1.13 -2.76
C LEU A 347 -4.03 1.52 -4.09
N ALA A 348 -3.68 0.50 -4.86
CA ALA A 348 -2.87 0.66 -6.05
C ALA A 348 -3.70 0.60 -7.33
N ASN A 349 -3.61 1.64 -8.15
CA ASN A 349 -4.31 1.80 -9.42
C ASN A 349 -5.85 1.83 -9.33
N ASP A 350 -6.40 1.69 -8.12
CA ASP A 350 -7.83 1.77 -7.81
C ASP A 350 -8.06 1.75 -6.29
N GLN A 351 -9.33 1.98 -5.85
CA GLN A 351 -9.79 1.74 -4.49
C GLN A 351 -11.19 1.11 -4.53
N ILE A 352 -11.27 -0.20 -4.36
CA ILE A 352 -12.53 -0.97 -4.40
C ILE A 352 -13.03 -1.38 -3.01
N GLY A 353 -12.47 -0.78 -1.95
CA GLY A 353 -12.79 -1.07 -0.55
C GLY A 353 -12.01 -2.24 0.03
N TYR A 354 -12.53 -2.76 1.13
CA TYR A 354 -11.93 -3.85 1.87
C TYR A 354 -12.02 -5.19 1.13
N MET A 355 -10.93 -5.96 1.16
CA MET A 355 -10.86 -7.33 0.63
C MET A 355 -10.86 -8.29 1.81
N VAL A 356 -12.06 -8.63 2.30
CA VAL A 356 -12.28 -9.47 3.46
C VAL A 356 -12.30 -10.94 3.04
N PRO A 357 -11.57 -11.85 3.73
CA PRO A 357 -11.65 -13.28 3.45
C PRO A 357 -13.11 -13.78 3.51
N LYS A 358 -13.54 -14.56 2.51
CA LYS A 358 -14.96 -14.95 2.39
C LYS A 358 -15.48 -15.74 3.58
N THR A 359 -14.64 -16.58 4.18
CA THR A 359 -15.01 -17.37 5.36
C THR A 359 -15.08 -16.56 6.65
N GLN A 360 -14.51 -15.36 6.67
CA GLN A 360 -14.53 -14.44 7.80
C GLN A 360 -15.63 -13.37 7.67
N TRP A 361 -16.46 -13.45 6.63
CA TRP A 361 -17.54 -12.51 6.38
C TRP A 361 -18.62 -12.63 7.45
N ASP A 362 -18.97 -11.52 8.14
CA ASP A 362 -19.79 -11.51 9.34
C ASP A 362 -20.77 -10.32 9.37
N VAL A 363 -21.82 -10.39 8.54
CA VAL A 363 -22.87 -9.35 8.45
C VAL A 363 -24.26 -9.85 8.88
N LYS A 364 -24.39 -11.12 9.27
CA LYS A 364 -25.64 -11.73 9.71
C LYS A 364 -25.57 -12.20 11.16
N ALA A 365 -26.60 -11.88 11.93
CA ALA A 365 -26.74 -12.42 13.28
C ALA A 365 -27.04 -13.93 13.26
N PRO A 366 -26.50 -14.73 14.21
CA PRO A 366 -25.59 -14.27 15.26
C PRO A 366 -24.20 -13.97 14.72
N PHE A 367 -23.65 -12.81 15.11
CA PHE A 367 -22.32 -12.40 14.70
C PHE A 367 -21.25 -13.23 15.44
N ILE A 368 -20.19 -13.61 14.74
CA ILE A 368 -19.08 -14.38 15.32
C ILE A 368 -17.94 -13.48 15.83
N TYR A 369 -17.84 -12.25 15.32
CA TYR A 369 -16.89 -11.24 15.77
C TYR A 369 -17.63 -10.11 16.50
N ASP A 370 -17.19 -9.80 17.71
CA ASP A 370 -17.57 -8.65 18.53
C ASP A 370 -19.10 -8.40 18.72
N GLY A 371 -19.97 -9.31 18.27
CA GLY A 371 -21.41 -9.26 18.48
C GLY A 371 -22.18 -8.26 17.60
N GLU A 372 -21.54 -7.73 16.55
CA GLU A 372 -22.12 -6.78 15.59
C GLU A 372 -21.55 -6.98 14.18
N ALA A 373 -22.20 -6.38 13.16
CA ALA A 373 -21.70 -6.36 11.81
C ALA A 373 -20.37 -5.60 11.74
N GLN A 374 -19.43 -6.14 10.98
CA GLN A 374 -18.07 -5.62 10.96
C GLN A 374 -17.90 -4.48 9.93
N TYR A 375 -17.13 -3.46 10.30
CA TYR A 375 -16.89 -2.27 9.48
C TYR A 375 -16.29 -2.59 8.12
N GLY A 376 -15.37 -3.55 8.04
CA GLY A 376 -14.71 -3.92 6.80
C GLY A 376 -15.68 -4.47 5.76
N GLU A 377 -16.62 -5.32 6.19
CA GLU A 377 -17.66 -5.91 5.34
C GLU A 377 -18.63 -4.86 4.80
N GLU A 378 -19.00 -3.87 5.62
CA GLU A 378 -19.87 -2.76 5.21
C GLU A 378 -19.22 -1.85 4.18
N ASN A 379 -17.88 -1.76 4.19
CA ASN A 379 -17.06 -0.94 3.30
C ASN A 379 -16.33 -1.77 2.22
N SER A 380 -16.80 -2.98 1.97
CA SER A 380 -16.30 -3.87 0.92
C SER A 380 -17.24 -3.90 -0.30
N GLY A 381 -16.70 -4.20 -1.45
CA GLY A 381 -17.48 -4.52 -2.65
C GLY A 381 -18.28 -5.82 -2.53
N GLY A 382 -18.02 -6.66 -1.53
CA GLY A 382 -18.74 -7.91 -1.27
C GLY A 382 -17.86 -9.13 -1.06
N PRO A 383 -18.46 -10.26 -0.65
CA PRO A 383 -17.72 -11.45 -0.21
C PRO A 383 -16.91 -12.17 -1.29
N ASP A 384 -17.15 -11.88 -2.56
CA ASP A 384 -16.42 -12.50 -3.67
C ASP A 384 -15.27 -11.64 -4.21
N VAL A 385 -15.02 -10.46 -3.60
CA VAL A 385 -13.91 -9.58 -3.98
C VAL A 385 -12.58 -10.24 -3.63
N ALA A 386 -12.36 -10.58 -2.36
CA ALA A 386 -11.12 -11.20 -1.88
C ALA A 386 -10.76 -12.51 -2.61
N PRO A 387 -11.68 -13.49 -2.76
CA PRO A 387 -11.41 -14.70 -3.54
C PRO A 387 -10.99 -14.43 -4.98
N THR A 388 -11.59 -13.40 -5.59
CA THR A 388 -11.25 -13.03 -6.98
C THR A 388 -9.87 -12.40 -7.06
N ILE A 389 -9.55 -11.46 -6.17
CA ILE A 389 -8.23 -10.81 -6.10
C ILE A 389 -7.15 -11.86 -5.83
N HIS A 390 -7.35 -12.74 -4.84
CA HIS A 390 -6.41 -13.81 -4.50
C HIS A 390 -6.12 -14.71 -5.71
N ARG A 391 -7.16 -15.25 -6.34
CA ARG A 391 -7.02 -16.14 -7.50
C ARG A 391 -6.30 -15.47 -8.67
N GLU A 392 -6.63 -14.23 -8.99
CA GLU A 392 -6.01 -13.52 -10.10
C GLU A 392 -4.57 -13.09 -9.76
N SER A 393 -4.27 -12.81 -8.49
CA SER A 393 -2.90 -12.56 -8.01
C SER A 393 -2.02 -13.79 -8.17
N LEU A 394 -2.50 -14.99 -7.79
CA LEU A 394 -1.76 -16.24 -7.99
C LEU A 394 -1.43 -16.49 -9.47
N LYS A 395 -2.39 -16.24 -10.39
CA LYS A 395 -2.15 -16.39 -11.83
C LYS A 395 -1.06 -15.41 -12.32
N LEU A 396 -1.09 -14.15 -11.87
CA LEU A 396 -0.06 -13.18 -12.25
C LEU A 396 1.32 -13.55 -11.69
N LEU A 397 1.37 -14.06 -10.46
CA LEU A 397 2.60 -14.56 -9.85
C LEU A 397 3.16 -15.76 -10.62
N GLU A 398 2.31 -16.67 -11.09
CA GLU A 398 2.70 -17.82 -11.90
C GLU A 398 3.26 -17.38 -13.27
N GLU A 399 2.64 -16.43 -13.93
CA GLU A 399 3.11 -15.88 -15.22
C GLU A 399 4.50 -15.24 -15.11
N MET A 400 4.83 -14.64 -13.96
CA MET A 400 6.14 -14.08 -13.70
C MET A 400 7.28 -15.10 -13.67
N ASN A 401 6.98 -16.38 -13.43
CA ASN A 401 7.99 -17.47 -13.45
C ASN A 401 8.68 -17.61 -14.81
N GLY A 402 7.96 -17.38 -15.90
CA GLY A 402 8.50 -17.47 -17.25
C GLY A 402 9.41 -16.30 -17.67
N VAL A 403 9.42 -15.20 -16.90
CA VAL A 403 10.13 -13.97 -17.25
C VAL A 403 11.56 -13.97 -16.69
N PHE A 404 11.81 -14.63 -15.56
CA PHE A 404 13.13 -14.77 -14.95
C PHE A 404 13.30 -16.19 -14.40
N PRO A 405 14.47 -16.84 -14.62
CA PRO A 405 14.77 -18.08 -13.93
C PRO A 405 14.76 -17.84 -12.41
N GLU A 406 14.45 -18.91 -11.67
CA GLU A 406 14.54 -18.90 -10.21
C GLU A 406 15.90 -18.34 -9.75
N PRO A 407 15.97 -17.60 -8.61
CA PRO A 407 17.25 -17.20 -8.05
C PRO A 407 18.11 -18.44 -7.85
N GLU A 408 19.35 -18.43 -8.33
CA GLU A 408 20.25 -19.57 -8.18
C GLU A 408 20.39 -19.92 -6.67
N PRO A 409 20.36 -21.20 -6.30
CA PRO A 409 20.59 -21.62 -4.92
C PRO A 409 22.02 -21.22 -4.54
N GLY A 410 22.20 -20.19 -3.76
CA GLY A 410 23.50 -19.65 -3.36
C GLY A 410 23.52 -18.11 -3.26
N ASP A 411 22.55 -17.42 -3.81
CA ASP A 411 22.42 -15.98 -3.68
C ASP A 411 21.70 -15.63 -2.34
N GLY A 412 22.42 -15.88 -1.26
CA GLY A 412 22.12 -15.50 0.12
C GLY A 412 20.67 -15.15 0.44
N THR A 413 19.80 -16.16 0.54
CA THR A 413 18.48 -15.95 1.15
C THR A 413 18.67 -15.34 2.52
N ALA A 414 18.04 -14.20 2.79
CA ALA A 414 17.96 -13.65 4.13
C ALA A 414 17.49 -14.75 5.09
N PRO A 415 18.10 -14.93 6.26
CA PRO A 415 17.60 -15.90 7.22
C PRO A 415 16.15 -15.54 7.55
N LYS A 416 15.26 -16.54 7.47
CA LYS A 416 13.89 -16.38 8.00
C LYS A 416 13.98 -15.78 9.39
N PRO A 417 13.19 -14.75 9.73
CA PRO A 417 13.09 -14.33 11.11
C PRO A 417 12.71 -15.54 11.94
N ALA A 418 13.49 -15.79 13.00
CA ALA A 418 13.17 -16.85 13.94
C ALA A 418 11.81 -16.52 14.54
N ALA A 419 10.84 -17.41 14.35
CA ALA A 419 9.55 -17.31 15.00
C ALA A 419 9.81 -17.15 16.51
N ALA A 420 9.44 -16.02 17.07
CA ALA A 420 9.40 -15.84 18.50
C ALA A 420 8.45 -16.89 19.08
N ARG A 421 8.97 -17.80 19.90
CA ARG A 421 8.20 -18.80 20.66
C ARG A 421 7.55 -18.14 21.85
#